data_43121ccf52623b50dbeb490d847d1fbc
#
_entry.id   43121ccf52623b50dbeb490d847d1fbc
#
_cell.length_a   1.000
_cell.length_b   1.000
_cell.length_c   1.000
_cell.angle_alpha   90.00
_cell.angle_beta   90.00
_cell.angle_gamma   90.00
#
_symmetry.space_group_name_H-M   'P 1'
#
loop_
_entity.id
_entity.type
_entity.pdbx_description
1 polymer ?
#
loop_
_entity_poly.entity_id
_entity_poly.type
_entity_poly.pdbx_seq_one_letter_code
_entity_poly.pdbx_strand_id
1 'polypeptide(L)'
;MRIYSSEVTDTLRMFFIADTHLWLSDEREEPYREYSARMAGAYHSVKHFQTGAPTTPEESFVATIRLAQQRDVDAIAMLGDIVSYPSERAIEWVGEVLDTVAIPCYYTSGNHDWHYEGMEGSSESLREKWRGERLMSLFGDYDPDAYVVEVGDVRLLLVDDSNYKITPEQRDAVAAEVKGGKPFILLHHIPLYAPSRSVSFGIGHPDWSAATDKNYKIERREQWPAEGHTEVDYEFYDQATSAPNLLASIAGHVHSYGVDIINGRPHYTVGANAQGAYYIVNIMPL
;
A
#
# COMPACT_ATOMS: atom_id res chain seq x y z
N MET A 1 -10.09 -2.02 -14.99
CA MET A 1 -9.25 -1.02 -15.69
C MET A 1 -8.46 -1.73 -16.79
N ARG A 2 -8.02 -1.01 -17.84
CA ARG A 2 -7.20 -1.58 -18.92
C ARG A 2 -5.99 -0.70 -19.19
N ILE A 3 -4.82 -1.32 -19.27
CA ILE A 3 -3.57 -0.68 -19.66
C ILE A 3 -3.06 -1.43 -20.89
N TYR A 4 -2.66 -0.72 -21.93
CA TYR A 4 -2.14 -1.32 -23.14
C TYR A 4 -0.64 -1.05 -23.27
N SER A 5 0.12 -2.07 -23.66
CA SER A 5 1.56 -1.97 -23.88
C SER A 5 1.98 -2.82 -25.07
N SER A 6 2.84 -2.28 -25.94
CA SER A 6 3.44 -3.02 -27.05
C SER A 6 4.48 -4.05 -26.61
N GLU A 7 4.89 -4.02 -25.35
CA GLU A 7 5.89 -4.93 -24.78
C GLU A 7 5.28 -6.10 -24.01
N VAL A 8 3.95 -6.19 -24.00
CA VAL A 8 3.20 -7.27 -23.37
C VAL A 8 2.64 -8.17 -24.47
N THR A 9 2.88 -9.47 -24.37
CA THR A 9 2.46 -10.48 -25.38
C THR A 9 1.13 -11.12 -25.05
N ASP A 10 0.85 -11.32 -23.76
CA ASP A 10 -0.38 -11.93 -23.26
C ASP A 10 -1.09 -11.02 -22.27
N THR A 11 -2.42 -11.13 -22.18
CA THR A 11 -3.20 -10.36 -21.20
C THR A 11 -2.89 -10.84 -19.79
N LEU A 12 -2.43 -9.93 -18.94
CA LEU A 12 -2.24 -10.14 -17.51
C LEU A 12 -3.36 -9.47 -16.72
N ARG A 13 -3.89 -10.16 -15.74
CA ARG A 13 -4.96 -9.66 -14.87
C ARG A 13 -4.47 -9.56 -13.44
N MET A 14 -4.29 -8.35 -12.95
CA MET A 14 -3.80 -8.04 -11.62
C MET A 14 -4.93 -7.58 -10.70
N PHE A 15 -4.88 -7.95 -9.43
CA PHE A 15 -5.85 -7.55 -8.42
C PHE A 15 -5.17 -6.75 -7.30
N PHE A 16 -5.69 -5.57 -7.00
CA PHE A 16 -5.10 -4.66 -6.01
C PHE A 16 -6.10 -4.31 -4.93
N ILE A 17 -5.68 -4.43 -3.67
CA ILE A 17 -6.39 -4.00 -2.48
C ILE A 17 -5.49 -3.17 -1.57
N ALA A 18 -6.08 -2.26 -0.81
CA ALA A 18 -5.42 -1.43 0.18
C ALA A 18 -6.41 -1.06 1.29
N ASP A 19 -5.93 -0.60 2.42
CA ASP A 19 -6.76 0.01 3.46
C ASP A 19 -7.89 -0.93 3.94
N THR A 20 -7.54 -2.17 4.26
CA THR A 20 -8.48 -3.15 4.83
C THR A 20 -8.74 -2.86 6.31
N HIS A 21 -7.72 -2.43 7.05
CA HIS A 21 -7.82 -2.06 8.46
C HIS A 21 -8.42 -3.15 9.36
N LEU A 22 -7.91 -4.36 9.23
CA LEU A 22 -8.26 -5.46 10.14
C LEU A 22 -7.81 -5.13 11.57
N TRP A 23 -8.66 -5.43 12.55
CA TRP A 23 -8.43 -5.08 13.95
C TRP A 23 -8.59 -6.28 14.89
N LEU A 24 -8.60 -7.51 14.37
CA LEU A 24 -8.63 -8.74 15.16
C LEU A 24 -7.51 -8.72 16.20
N SER A 25 -7.82 -9.13 17.43
CA SER A 25 -6.86 -9.13 18.52
C SER A 25 -7.12 -10.30 19.48
N ASP A 26 -6.10 -10.68 20.24
CA ASP A 26 -6.18 -11.64 21.33
C ASP A 26 -5.39 -11.14 22.56
N GLU A 27 -5.07 -12.01 23.50
CA GLU A 27 -4.36 -11.69 24.74
C GLU A 27 -2.95 -11.09 24.50
N ARG A 28 -2.33 -11.34 23.34
CA ARG A 28 -1.02 -10.77 22.97
C ARG A 28 -1.07 -9.25 22.77
N GLU A 29 -2.28 -8.70 22.53
CA GLU A 29 -2.50 -7.25 22.36
C GLU A 29 -2.73 -6.51 23.70
N GLU A 30 -2.92 -7.20 24.81
CA GLU A 30 -3.16 -6.54 26.12
C GLU A 30 -2.09 -5.50 26.50
N PRO A 31 -0.77 -5.74 26.30
CA PRO A 31 0.27 -4.75 26.59
C PRO A 31 0.21 -3.49 25.71
N TYR A 32 -0.46 -3.55 24.56
CA TYR A 32 -0.49 -2.50 23.54
C TYR A 32 -1.85 -1.82 23.42
N ARG A 33 -2.82 -2.19 24.28
CA ARG A 33 -4.21 -1.74 24.17
C ARG A 33 -4.37 -0.22 24.20
N GLU A 34 -3.53 0.51 24.93
CA GLU A 34 -3.57 1.97 24.97
C GLU A 34 -3.19 2.62 23.62
N TYR A 35 -2.37 1.93 22.82
CA TYR A 35 -1.90 2.40 21.51
C TYR A 35 -2.79 1.93 20.36
N SER A 36 -3.53 0.85 20.53
CA SER A 36 -4.41 0.27 19.50
C SER A 36 -5.87 0.70 19.61
N ALA A 37 -6.31 1.19 20.78
CA ALA A 37 -7.73 1.38 21.11
C ALA A 37 -8.50 2.27 20.11
N ARG A 38 -7.89 3.36 19.61
CA ARG A 38 -8.55 4.23 18.63
C ARG A 38 -8.80 3.49 17.32
N MET A 39 -7.79 2.81 16.80
CA MET A 39 -7.88 2.12 15.53
C MET A 39 -8.70 0.83 15.59
N ALA A 40 -8.72 0.14 16.73
CA ALA A 40 -9.61 -1.00 16.94
C ALA A 40 -11.10 -0.63 16.80
N GLY A 41 -11.46 0.64 17.08
CA GLY A 41 -12.84 1.14 16.93
C GLY A 41 -13.15 1.81 15.59
N ALA A 42 -12.13 2.25 14.85
CA ALA A 42 -12.30 3.14 13.71
C ALA A 42 -13.06 2.50 12.53
N TYR A 43 -12.86 1.21 12.28
CA TYR A 43 -13.44 0.47 11.16
C TYR A 43 -14.34 -0.69 11.57
N HIS A 44 -14.77 -0.72 12.82
CA HIS A 44 -15.58 -1.81 13.38
C HIS A 44 -16.87 -2.07 12.60
N SER A 45 -17.50 -1.02 12.06
CA SER A 45 -18.71 -1.12 11.26
C SER A 45 -18.66 -0.08 10.15
N VAL A 46 -18.62 -0.54 8.92
CA VAL A 46 -18.55 0.29 7.72
C VAL A 46 -19.68 -0.06 6.75
N LYS A 47 -19.80 0.70 5.67
CA LYS A 47 -20.75 0.41 4.58
C LYS A 47 -19.99 0.02 3.32
N HIS A 48 -20.44 -1.05 2.70
CA HIS A 48 -19.91 -1.49 1.42
C HIS A 48 -20.08 -0.39 0.36
N PHE A 49 -19.00 -0.05 -0.34
CA PHE A 49 -18.95 1.15 -1.20
C PHE A 49 -19.94 1.13 -2.38
N GLN A 50 -20.30 -0.05 -2.91
CA GLN A 50 -21.23 -0.18 -4.03
C GLN A 50 -22.68 -0.31 -3.57
N THR A 51 -22.93 -1.10 -2.52
CA THR A 51 -24.30 -1.48 -2.13
C THR A 51 -24.88 -0.61 -1.02
N GLY A 52 -24.00 0.07 -0.24
CA GLY A 52 -24.39 0.80 0.96
C GLY A 52 -24.82 -0.11 2.13
N ALA A 53 -24.78 -1.43 1.97
CA ALA A 53 -25.09 -2.39 3.03
C ALA A 53 -24.03 -2.35 4.13
N PRO A 54 -24.38 -2.62 5.39
CA PRO A 54 -23.39 -2.85 6.45
C PRO A 54 -22.42 -3.96 6.05
N THR A 55 -21.14 -3.80 6.41
CA THR A 55 -20.09 -4.80 6.25
C THR A 55 -19.03 -4.61 7.31
N THR A 56 -18.08 -5.55 7.43
CA THR A 56 -16.89 -5.43 8.26
C THR A 56 -15.63 -5.56 7.39
N PRO A 57 -14.47 -5.13 7.89
CA PRO A 57 -13.20 -5.37 7.20
C PRO A 57 -12.97 -6.83 6.84
N GLU A 58 -13.28 -7.75 7.77
CA GLU A 58 -13.11 -9.19 7.58
C GLU A 58 -14.02 -9.73 6.46
N GLU A 59 -15.30 -9.35 6.47
CA GLU A 59 -16.25 -9.73 5.42
C GLU A 59 -15.80 -9.19 4.06
N SER A 60 -15.36 -7.94 4.01
CA SER A 60 -14.86 -7.28 2.81
C SER A 60 -13.61 -7.95 2.27
N PHE A 61 -12.63 -8.25 3.12
CA PHE A 61 -11.40 -8.93 2.73
C PHE A 61 -11.69 -10.31 2.14
N VAL A 62 -12.44 -11.17 2.85
CA VAL A 62 -12.79 -12.49 2.37
C VAL A 62 -13.57 -12.43 1.05
N ALA A 63 -14.52 -11.50 0.92
CA ALA A 63 -15.28 -11.34 -0.32
C ALA A 63 -14.40 -10.93 -1.50
N THR A 64 -13.45 -10.01 -1.28
CA THR A 64 -12.53 -9.55 -2.35
C THR A 64 -11.52 -10.62 -2.74
N ILE A 65 -10.96 -11.41 -1.81
CA ILE A 65 -10.07 -12.53 -2.12
C ILE A 65 -10.81 -13.62 -2.93
N ARG A 66 -12.04 -13.96 -2.53
CA ARG A 66 -12.88 -14.90 -3.31
C ARG A 66 -13.20 -14.37 -4.71
N LEU A 67 -13.44 -13.06 -4.83
CA LEU A 67 -13.67 -12.45 -6.13
C LEU A 67 -12.43 -12.54 -7.02
N ALA A 68 -11.23 -12.29 -6.48
CA ALA A 68 -9.97 -12.44 -7.21
C ALA A 68 -9.84 -13.87 -7.78
N GLN A 69 -10.13 -14.90 -6.97
CA GLN A 69 -10.14 -16.29 -7.41
C GLN A 69 -11.17 -16.54 -8.54
N GLN A 70 -12.40 -16.00 -8.39
CA GLN A 70 -13.45 -16.14 -9.43
C GLN A 70 -13.10 -15.43 -10.75
N ARG A 71 -12.19 -14.48 -10.72
CA ARG A 71 -11.75 -13.69 -11.88
C ARG A 71 -10.51 -14.23 -12.55
N ASP A 72 -9.95 -15.35 -12.05
CA ASP A 72 -8.73 -15.97 -12.58
C ASP A 72 -7.62 -14.92 -12.74
N VAL A 73 -7.29 -14.21 -11.63
CA VAL A 73 -6.23 -13.21 -11.66
C VAL A 73 -4.86 -13.87 -11.56
N ASP A 74 -3.87 -13.28 -12.21
CA ASP A 74 -2.49 -13.78 -12.22
C ASP A 74 -1.74 -13.45 -10.93
N ALA A 75 -2.13 -12.37 -10.25
CA ALA A 75 -1.58 -12.01 -8.93
C ALA A 75 -2.51 -11.06 -8.16
N ILE A 76 -2.36 -11.09 -6.83
CA ILE A 76 -2.95 -10.14 -5.88
C ILE A 76 -1.82 -9.31 -5.28
N ALA A 77 -1.97 -7.99 -5.21
CA ALA A 77 -1.08 -7.14 -4.43
C ALA A 77 -1.87 -6.36 -3.36
N MET A 78 -1.38 -6.45 -2.14
CA MET A 78 -1.88 -5.76 -0.96
C MET A 78 -1.01 -4.52 -0.72
N LEU A 79 -1.60 -3.33 -0.87
CA LEU A 79 -0.90 -2.05 -0.91
C LEU A 79 -0.98 -1.30 0.42
N GLY A 80 -0.75 -2.01 1.52
CA GLY A 80 -0.65 -1.46 2.86
C GLY A 80 -1.98 -1.17 3.56
N ASP A 81 -1.87 -0.86 4.84
CA ASP A 81 -2.97 -0.68 5.79
C ASP A 81 -3.93 -1.89 5.79
N ILE A 82 -3.34 -3.08 5.70
CA ILE A 82 -4.09 -4.33 5.77
C ILE A 82 -4.56 -4.58 7.19
N VAL A 83 -3.73 -4.22 8.17
CA VAL A 83 -4.12 -4.23 9.59
C VAL A 83 -4.20 -2.79 10.14
N SER A 84 -5.02 -2.57 11.14
CA SER A 84 -5.20 -1.26 11.80
C SER A 84 -4.05 -0.90 12.74
N TYR A 85 -3.29 -1.87 13.16
CA TYR A 85 -2.09 -1.83 13.99
C TYR A 85 -1.45 -3.22 13.90
N PRO A 86 -0.17 -3.41 14.25
CA PRO A 86 0.54 -4.66 14.00
C PRO A 86 0.09 -5.83 14.92
N SER A 87 -1.21 -6.16 14.89
CA SER A 87 -1.79 -7.27 15.64
C SER A 87 -1.35 -8.61 15.08
N GLU A 88 -0.74 -9.45 15.92
CA GLU A 88 -0.37 -10.81 15.50
C GLU A 88 -1.59 -11.61 15.05
N ARG A 89 -2.72 -11.53 15.79
CA ARG A 89 -3.94 -12.28 15.44
C ARG A 89 -4.50 -11.84 14.08
N ALA A 90 -4.48 -10.53 13.77
CA ALA A 90 -4.95 -10.04 12.48
C ALA A 90 -4.03 -10.52 11.34
N ILE A 91 -2.71 -10.46 11.53
CA ILE A 91 -1.72 -10.91 10.55
C ILE A 91 -1.83 -12.41 10.28
N GLU A 92 -1.93 -13.22 11.33
CA GLU A 92 -2.18 -14.67 11.22
C GLU A 92 -3.44 -14.96 10.42
N TRP A 93 -4.53 -14.23 10.71
CA TRP A 93 -5.81 -14.41 10.02
C TRP A 93 -5.73 -14.04 8.52
N VAL A 94 -4.95 -13.01 8.17
CA VAL A 94 -4.66 -12.70 6.76
C VAL A 94 -4.02 -13.90 6.08
N GLY A 95 -2.98 -14.49 6.69
CA GLY A 95 -2.34 -15.70 6.20
C GLY A 95 -3.33 -16.86 6.01
N GLU A 96 -4.16 -17.14 7.03
CA GLU A 96 -5.21 -18.17 6.97
C GLU A 96 -6.16 -17.97 5.78
N VAL A 97 -6.52 -16.73 5.45
CA VAL A 97 -7.39 -16.43 4.30
C VAL A 97 -6.63 -16.59 2.98
N LEU A 98 -5.40 -16.10 2.89
CA LEU A 98 -4.59 -16.19 1.66
C LEU A 98 -4.22 -17.64 1.32
N ASP A 99 -4.03 -18.50 2.31
CA ASP A 99 -3.77 -19.93 2.13
C ASP A 99 -4.97 -20.68 1.48
N THR A 100 -6.15 -20.05 1.44
CA THR A 100 -7.33 -20.64 0.76
C THR A 100 -7.30 -20.48 -0.75
N VAL A 101 -6.38 -19.70 -1.32
CA VAL A 101 -6.29 -19.42 -2.75
C VAL A 101 -4.90 -19.75 -3.29
N ALA A 102 -4.83 -20.29 -4.51
CA ALA A 102 -3.57 -20.62 -5.17
C ALA A 102 -3.10 -19.49 -6.10
N ILE A 103 -3.28 -18.24 -5.68
CA ILE A 103 -2.89 -17.04 -6.43
C ILE A 103 -1.67 -16.43 -5.72
N PRO A 104 -0.59 -16.09 -6.45
CA PRO A 104 0.52 -15.36 -5.85
C PRO A 104 0.06 -14.05 -5.22
N CYS A 105 0.42 -13.85 -3.94
CA CYS A 105 0.07 -12.65 -3.18
C CYS A 105 1.35 -11.89 -2.81
N TYR A 106 1.34 -10.59 -3.04
CA TYR A 106 2.46 -9.69 -2.74
C TYR A 106 1.98 -8.58 -1.80
N TYR A 107 2.86 -8.06 -0.98
CA TYR A 107 2.51 -7.10 0.06
C TYR A 107 3.54 -5.99 0.19
N THR A 108 3.10 -4.75 0.39
CA THR A 108 3.91 -3.65 0.91
C THR A 108 3.21 -3.04 2.11
N SER A 109 3.96 -2.51 3.08
CA SER A 109 3.38 -1.93 4.29
C SER A 109 2.65 -0.63 4.03
N GLY A 110 1.58 -0.40 4.79
CA GLY A 110 1.02 0.93 5.02
C GLY A 110 1.42 1.47 6.39
N ASN A 111 1.04 2.71 6.67
CA ASN A 111 1.43 3.37 7.92
C ASN A 111 0.79 2.76 9.17
N HIS A 112 -0.37 2.16 9.06
CA HIS A 112 -1.02 1.47 10.17
C HIS A 112 -0.45 0.08 10.43
N ASP A 113 0.09 -0.60 9.44
CA ASP A 113 0.54 -1.98 9.58
C ASP A 113 1.63 -2.15 10.65
N TRP A 114 2.44 -1.13 10.90
CA TRP A 114 3.53 -1.14 11.90
C TRP A 114 3.35 -0.07 13.00
N HIS A 115 2.33 0.77 12.95
CA HIS A 115 2.17 1.91 13.85
C HIS A 115 1.20 1.63 14.98
N TYR A 116 1.72 1.60 16.21
CA TYR A 116 0.94 1.77 17.43
C TYR A 116 0.93 3.25 17.81
N GLU A 117 -0.22 3.89 17.71
CA GLU A 117 -0.37 5.34 17.87
C GLU A 117 0.09 5.85 19.24
N GLY A 118 1.09 6.72 19.23
CA GLY A 118 1.67 7.31 20.44
C GLY A 118 2.63 6.40 21.20
N MET A 119 3.03 5.26 20.64
CA MET A 119 4.10 4.43 21.20
C MET A 119 5.44 5.16 21.09
N GLU A 120 6.25 5.09 22.12
CA GLU A 120 7.58 5.71 22.14
C GLU A 120 8.53 5.07 21.11
N GLY A 121 9.28 5.91 20.38
CA GLY A 121 10.23 5.51 19.35
C GLY A 121 10.09 6.34 18.08
N SER A 122 11.13 6.39 17.24
CA SER A 122 11.01 7.01 15.91
C SER A 122 10.21 6.12 14.95
N SER A 123 9.68 6.71 13.87
CA SER A 123 9.00 5.94 12.83
C SER A 123 9.89 4.83 12.25
N GLU A 124 11.18 5.11 12.07
CA GLU A 124 12.14 4.14 11.55
C GLU A 124 12.30 2.97 12.52
N SER A 125 12.53 3.24 13.82
CA SER A 125 12.74 2.19 14.82
C SER A 125 11.49 1.36 15.07
N LEU A 126 10.30 1.98 15.07
CA LEU A 126 9.03 1.27 15.24
C LEU A 126 8.69 0.44 14.02
N ARG A 127 8.91 0.97 12.82
CA ARG A 127 8.72 0.23 11.56
C ARG A 127 9.65 -0.98 11.49
N GLU A 128 10.96 -0.81 11.76
CA GLU A 128 11.91 -1.90 11.81
C GLU A 128 11.49 -2.99 12.81
N LYS A 129 11.14 -2.57 14.03
CA LYS A 129 10.69 -3.48 15.09
C LYS A 129 9.48 -4.31 14.64
N TRP A 130 8.39 -3.66 14.26
CA TRP A 130 7.13 -4.37 14.03
C TRP A 130 7.11 -5.12 12.69
N ARG A 131 7.86 -4.65 11.68
CA ARG A 131 8.12 -5.45 10.49
C ARG A 131 8.85 -6.74 10.85
N GLY A 132 9.97 -6.63 11.57
CA GLY A 132 10.78 -7.78 11.96
C GLY A 132 10.06 -8.76 12.89
N GLU A 133 9.30 -8.26 13.86
CA GLU A 133 8.63 -9.09 14.86
C GLU A 133 7.32 -9.73 14.37
N ARG A 134 6.58 -9.06 13.45
CA ARG A 134 5.21 -9.46 13.11
C ARG A 134 4.91 -9.53 11.61
N LEU A 135 5.35 -8.57 10.80
CA LEU A 135 4.90 -8.44 9.41
C LEU A 135 5.64 -9.34 8.42
N MET A 136 6.79 -9.92 8.78
CA MET A 136 7.60 -10.71 7.85
C MET A 136 6.86 -11.90 7.23
N SER A 137 5.84 -12.44 7.91
CA SER A 137 5.01 -13.50 7.35
C SER A 137 4.19 -13.05 6.12
N LEU A 138 3.90 -11.75 5.99
CA LEU A 138 3.22 -11.17 4.82
C LEU A 138 4.19 -10.88 3.67
N PHE A 139 5.47 -10.59 3.97
CA PHE A 139 6.52 -10.36 2.97
C PHE A 139 7.10 -11.67 2.42
N GLY A 140 7.05 -12.77 3.21
CA GLY A 140 7.74 -14.00 2.88
C GLY A 140 9.27 -13.80 2.86
N ASP A 141 9.92 -14.18 1.76
CA ASP A 141 11.37 -14.05 1.60
C ASP A 141 11.80 -12.73 0.92
N TYR A 142 10.87 -11.81 0.66
CA TYR A 142 11.16 -10.54 0.01
C TYR A 142 11.69 -9.50 0.98
N ASP A 143 12.51 -8.58 0.44
CA ASP A 143 13.00 -7.41 1.18
C ASP A 143 11.82 -6.45 1.47
N PRO A 144 11.50 -6.16 2.74
CA PRO A 144 10.36 -5.32 3.06
C PRO A 144 10.52 -3.84 2.65
N ASP A 145 11.72 -3.35 2.38
CA ASP A 145 11.91 -1.95 1.93
C ASP A 145 11.57 -1.78 0.46
N ALA A 146 12.06 -2.68 -0.40
CA ALA A 146 11.71 -2.70 -1.81
C ALA A 146 12.06 -4.04 -2.44
N TYR A 147 11.19 -4.55 -3.30
CA TYR A 147 11.47 -5.76 -4.08
C TYR A 147 10.71 -5.75 -5.42
N VAL A 148 11.16 -6.60 -6.31
CA VAL A 148 10.58 -6.76 -7.65
C VAL A 148 10.15 -8.20 -7.86
N VAL A 149 8.95 -8.37 -8.44
CA VAL A 149 8.48 -9.66 -8.93
C VAL A 149 8.09 -9.56 -10.40
N GLU A 150 8.26 -10.64 -11.14
CA GLU A 150 7.85 -10.73 -12.53
C GLU A 150 6.52 -11.48 -12.63
N VAL A 151 5.54 -10.86 -13.30
CA VAL A 151 4.26 -11.49 -13.63
C VAL A 151 4.10 -11.37 -15.15
N GLY A 152 4.34 -12.49 -15.86
CA GLY A 152 4.44 -12.48 -17.31
C GLY A 152 5.51 -11.51 -17.80
N ASP A 153 5.15 -10.62 -18.70
CA ASP A 153 6.07 -9.62 -19.28
C ASP A 153 6.22 -8.35 -18.44
N VAL A 154 5.51 -8.23 -17.31
CA VAL A 154 5.48 -7.01 -16.49
C VAL A 154 6.19 -7.23 -15.15
N ARG A 155 6.94 -6.25 -14.72
CA ARG A 155 7.59 -6.22 -13.41
C ARG A 155 6.73 -5.41 -12.44
N LEU A 156 6.53 -5.93 -11.25
CA LEU A 156 5.90 -5.22 -10.14
C LEU A 156 7.02 -4.80 -9.19
N LEU A 157 7.26 -3.51 -9.07
CA LEU A 157 8.15 -2.94 -8.06
C LEU A 157 7.32 -2.51 -6.86
N LEU A 158 7.47 -3.21 -5.74
CA LEU A 158 6.83 -2.85 -4.48
C LEU A 158 7.83 -2.05 -3.64
N VAL A 159 7.37 -0.93 -3.07
CA VAL A 159 8.19 -0.01 -2.27
C VAL A 159 7.43 0.36 -0.99
N ASP A 160 8.08 0.23 0.16
CA ASP A 160 7.54 0.68 1.44
C ASP A 160 7.83 2.17 1.67
N ASP A 161 6.86 3.01 1.36
CA ASP A 161 6.87 4.45 1.59
C ASP A 161 6.03 4.88 2.81
N SER A 162 5.65 3.93 3.65
CA SER A 162 4.62 4.03 4.68
C SER A 162 4.87 5.08 5.79
N ASN A 163 6.06 5.64 5.88
CA ASN A 163 6.39 6.75 6.80
C ASN A 163 6.64 8.10 6.10
N TYR A 164 6.23 8.24 4.83
CA TYR A 164 6.46 9.43 3.97
C TYR A 164 7.95 9.71 3.68
N LYS A 165 8.81 8.73 3.85
CA LYS A 165 10.24 8.83 3.56
C LYS A 165 10.69 7.72 2.63
N ILE A 166 11.58 8.08 1.75
CA ILE A 166 12.22 7.18 0.81
C ILE A 166 13.70 7.03 1.18
N THR A 167 14.19 5.82 1.19
CA THR A 167 15.62 5.54 1.37
C THR A 167 16.37 5.66 0.04
N PRO A 168 17.71 5.85 0.07
CA PRO A 168 18.51 5.82 -1.15
C PRO A 168 18.37 4.49 -1.92
N GLU A 169 18.23 3.38 -1.22
CA GLU A 169 18.07 2.05 -1.80
C GLU A 169 16.73 1.91 -2.54
N GLN A 170 15.66 2.46 -1.99
CA GLN A 170 14.33 2.50 -2.62
C GLN A 170 14.33 3.37 -3.88
N ARG A 171 14.95 4.56 -3.83
CA ARG A 171 15.16 5.42 -5.00
C ARG A 171 15.98 4.68 -6.08
N ASP A 172 17.05 4.00 -5.69
CA ASP A 172 17.91 3.26 -6.60
C ASP A 172 17.19 2.05 -7.22
N ALA A 173 16.24 1.44 -6.52
CA ALA A 173 15.37 0.39 -7.06
C ALA A 173 14.52 0.92 -8.23
N VAL A 174 13.91 2.11 -8.09
CA VAL A 174 13.20 2.75 -9.22
C VAL A 174 14.16 3.04 -10.38
N ALA A 175 15.33 3.60 -10.09
CA ALA A 175 16.34 3.89 -11.12
C ALA A 175 16.77 2.63 -11.88
N ALA A 176 16.88 1.49 -11.18
CA ALA A 176 17.21 0.20 -11.80
C ALA A 176 16.11 -0.28 -12.76
N GLU A 177 14.82 -0.14 -12.40
CA GLU A 177 13.71 -0.48 -13.29
C GLU A 177 13.65 0.44 -14.52
N VAL A 178 13.85 1.73 -14.34
CA VAL A 178 13.94 2.69 -15.45
C VAL A 178 15.06 2.31 -16.40
N LYS A 179 16.25 2.02 -15.88
CA LYS A 179 17.42 1.60 -16.66
C LYS A 179 17.24 0.25 -17.33
N GLY A 180 16.54 -0.68 -16.68
CA GLY A 180 16.25 -2.02 -17.19
C GLY A 180 15.34 -2.01 -18.41
N GLY A 181 14.51 -0.98 -18.59
CA GLY A 181 13.67 -0.74 -19.75
C GLY A 181 12.46 -1.65 -19.89
N LYS A 182 12.32 -2.71 -19.08
CA LYS A 182 11.11 -3.56 -19.09
C LYS A 182 9.90 -2.78 -18.56
N PRO A 183 8.68 -3.07 -19.06
CA PRO A 183 7.48 -2.44 -18.52
C PRO A 183 7.30 -2.80 -17.04
N PHE A 184 7.02 -1.80 -16.21
CA PHE A 184 6.80 -2.03 -14.79
C PHE A 184 5.61 -1.24 -14.23
N ILE A 185 5.08 -1.72 -13.12
CA ILE A 185 4.09 -1.03 -12.28
C ILE A 185 4.76 -0.75 -10.94
N LEU A 186 4.69 0.50 -10.48
CA LEU A 186 5.10 0.89 -9.14
C LEU A 186 3.93 0.69 -8.18
N LEU A 187 4.15 -0.12 -7.14
CA LEU A 187 3.20 -0.45 -6.10
C LEU A 187 3.71 0.08 -4.76
N HIS A 188 2.92 0.88 -4.10
CA HIS A 188 3.30 1.51 -2.83
C HIS A 188 2.03 1.89 -2.05
N HIS A 189 2.17 2.40 -0.83
CA HIS A 189 1.01 2.73 -0.01
C HIS A 189 0.60 4.19 -0.15
N ILE A 190 1.53 5.12 0.07
CA ILE A 190 1.24 6.57 0.05
C ILE A 190 1.37 7.08 -1.40
N PRO A 191 0.32 7.66 -2.00
CA PRO A 191 0.35 8.05 -3.40
C PRO A 191 1.45 9.04 -3.75
N LEU A 192 1.89 9.07 -5.00
CA LEU A 192 2.72 10.15 -5.51
C LEU A 192 1.91 11.44 -5.60
N TYR A 193 2.50 12.56 -5.22
CA TYR A 193 1.87 13.86 -5.28
C TYR A 193 1.42 14.21 -6.71
N ALA A 194 0.19 14.66 -6.83
CA ALA A 194 -0.32 15.25 -8.08
C ALA A 194 -0.72 16.71 -7.84
N PRO A 195 -0.48 17.62 -8.79
CA PRO A 195 -0.87 19.01 -8.67
C PRO A 195 -2.35 19.16 -8.30
N SER A 196 -2.67 20.05 -7.37
CA SER A 196 -4.02 20.29 -6.81
C SER A 196 -4.53 19.27 -5.78
N ARG A 197 -3.80 18.23 -5.48
CA ARG A 197 -4.09 17.36 -4.34
C ARG A 197 -3.65 18.01 -3.03
N SER A 198 -4.22 17.55 -1.91
CA SER A 198 -3.87 18.06 -0.58
C SER A 198 -2.45 17.66 -0.17
N VAL A 199 -1.88 18.38 0.81
CA VAL A 199 -0.54 18.10 1.36
C VAL A 199 -0.42 16.66 1.85
N SER A 200 -1.45 16.15 2.54
CA SER A 200 -1.46 14.78 3.07
C SER A 200 -1.71 13.72 1.99
N PHE A 201 -1.80 14.11 0.71
CA PHE A 201 -2.11 13.17 -0.37
C PHE A 201 -0.93 12.28 -0.72
N GLY A 202 0.33 12.81 -0.70
CA GLY A 202 1.35 11.93 -1.17
C GLY A 202 2.81 12.39 -1.12
N ILE A 203 3.67 11.45 -1.50
CA ILE A 203 5.12 11.59 -1.63
C ILE A 203 5.47 12.63 -2.70
N GLY A 204 6.44 13.49 -2.40
CA GLY A 204 6.92 14.55 -3.30
C GLY A 204 6.13 15.86 -3.23
N HIS A 205 5.13 15.98 -2.32
CA HIS A 205 4.44 17.26 -2.12
C HIS A 205 5.41 18.30 -1.52
N PRO A 206 5.59 19.47 -2.16
CA PRO A 206 6.61 20.43 -1.75
C PRO A 206 6.39 21.03 -0.36
N ASP A 207 5.14 21.07 0.09
CA ASP A 207 4.76 21.66 1.38
C ASP A 207 4.47 20.62 2.47
N TRP A 208 4.75 19.33 2.22
CA TRP A 208 4.49 18.30 3.23
C TRP A 208 5.43 18.42 4.43
N SER A 209 4.88 18.45 5.62
CA SER A 209 5.59 18.42 6.90
C SER A 209 4.61 18.14 8.04
N ALA A 210 5.13 17.91 9.24
CA ALA A 210 4.29 17.79 10.45
C ALA A 210 3.38 18.99 10.69
N ALA A 211 3.79 20.20 10.26
CA ALA A 211 3.02 21.43 10.44
C ALA A 211 1.84 21.55 9.46
N THR A 212 1.93 20.90 8.31
CA THR A 212 0.97 21.03 7.22
C THR A 212 0.12 19.78 7.02
N ASP A 213 0.61 18.60 7.44
CA ASP A 213 -0.15 17.36 7.41
C ASP A 213 -1.13 17.29 8.58
N LYS A 214 -2.43 17.46 8.28
CA LYS A 214 -3.50 17.41 9.30
C LYS A 214 -3.58 16.08 10.06
N ASN A 215 -3.11 14.98 9.45
CA ASN A 215 -3.17 13.64 10.05
C ASN A 215 -2.08 13.45 11.10
N TYR A 216 -1.03 14.25 11.09
CA TYR A 216 0.11 14.12 11.99
C TYR A 216 -0.30 14.07 13.48
N LYS A 217 -1.20 14.97 13.90
CA LYS A 217 -1.73 15.01 15.28
C LYS A 217 -2.85 13.98 15.51
N ILE A 218 -3.69 13.75 14.50
CA ILE A 218 -4.83 12.84 14.62
C ILE A 218 -4.35 11.41 14.86
N GLU A 219 -3.29 11.00 14.19
CA GLU A 219 -2.72 9.66 14.28
C GLU A 219 -1.54 9.58 15.27
N ARG A 220 -1.34 10.61 16.08
CA ARG A 220 -0.30 10.66 17.11
C ARG A 220 1.09 10.31 16.58
N ARG A 221 1.47 11.01 15.49
CA ARG A 221 2.74 10.82 14.78
C ARG A 221 3.87 11.71 15.27
N GLU A 222 3.81 12.20 16.53
CA GLU A 222 4.77 13.18 17.06
C GLU A 222 6.23 12.73 17.00
N GLN A 223 6.43 11.43 16.88
CA GLN A 223 7.77 10.82 16.82
C GLN A 223 8.22 10.48 15.38
N TRP A 224 7.38 10.80 14.42
CA TRP A 224 7.72 10.67 13.01
C TRP A 224 8.55 11.88 12.55
N PRO A 225 9.22 11.80 11.38
CA PRO A 225 9.95 12.92 10.83
C PRO A 225 9.07 14.16 10.72
N ALA A 226 9.42 15.24 11.45
CA ALA A 226 8.64 16.47 11.46
C ALA A 226 8.97 17.39 10.28
N GLU A 227 10.15 17.22 9.72
CA GLU A 227 10.64 17.99 8.57
C GLU A 227 10.02 17.48 7.27
N GLY A 228 9.96 18.32 6.26
CA GLY A 228 9.44 17.99 4.96
C GLY A 228 10.22 16.89 4.24
N HIS A 229 9.86 16.63 3.00
CA HIS A 229 10.59 15.71 2.14
C HIS A 229 12.06 16.11 1.95
N THR A 230 12.92 15.11 1.80
CA THR A 230 14.34 15.27 1.53
C THR A 230 14.62 15.28 0.01
N GLU A 231 15.87 15.53 -0.38
CA GLU A 231 16.29 15.41 -1.77
C GLU A 231 16.03 14.00 -2.33
N VAL A 232 16.25 12.97 -1.52
CA VAL A 232 16.01 11.57 -1.93
C VAL A 232 14.53 11.31 -2.25
N ASP A 233 13.60 11.86 -1.44
CA ASP A 233 12.17 11.75 -1.69
C ASP A 233 11.78 12.41 -3.03
N TYR A 234 12.36 13.58 -3.34
CA TYR A 234 12.13 14.28 -4.61
C TYR A 234 12.77 13.56 -5.80
N GLU A 235 13.98 13.02 -5.65
CA GLU A 235 14.64 12.23 -6.69
C GLU A 235 13.82 10.97 -7.04
N PHE A 236 13.29 10.27 -6.01
CA PHE A 236 12.39 9.14 -6.22
C PHE A 236 11.13 9.56 -6.98
N TYR A 237 10.49 10.64 -6.54
CA TYR A 237 9.31 11.20 -7.19
C TYR A 237 9.57 11.54 -8.66
N ASP A 238 10.64 12.25 -8.94
CA ASP A 238 11.00 12.67 -10.30
C ASP A 238 11.31 11.46 -11.20
N GLN A 239 12.04 10.47 -10.68
CA GLN A 239 12.35 9.24 -11.41
C GLN A 239 11.08 8.44 -11.71
N ALA A 240 10.22 8.21 -10.72
CA ALA A 240 8.99 7.47 -10.88
C ALA A 240 8.05 8.15 -11.88
N THR A 241 7.84 9.48 -11.74
CA THR A 241 6.90 10.22 -12.59
C THR A 241 7.41 10.47 -14.01
N SER A 242 8.73 10.40 -14.24
CA SER A 242 9.35 10.59 -15.57
C SER A 242 9.72 9.27 -16.27
N ALA A 243 9.55 8.13 -15.62
CA ALA A 243 9.95 6.81 -16.13
C ALA A 243 9.25 6.46 -17.46
N PRO A 244 9.98 6.26 -18.57
CA PRO A 244 9.36 6.00 -19.87
C PRO A 244 8.66 4.64 -19.96
N ASN A 245 9.12 3.67 -19.18
CA ASN A 245 8.63 2.29 -19.11
C ASN A 245 7.69 2.03 -17.92
N LEU A 246 7.32 3.06 -17.12
CA LEU A 246 6.27 2.93 -16.11
C LEU A 246 4.90 2.82 -16.80
N LEU A 247 4.20 1.73 -16.57
CA LEU A 247 2.83 1.53 -17.04
C LEU A 247 1.82 2.28 -16.16
N ALA A 248 2.02 2.21 -14.86
CA ALA A 248 1.20 2.90 -13.86
C ALA A 248 1.90 2.91 -12.50
N SER A 249 1.49 3.82 -11.62
CA SER A 249 1.65 3.69 -10.16
C SER A 249 0.29 3.39 -9.54
N ILE A 250 0.25 2.53 -8.54
CA ILE A 250 -0.98 2.16 -7.83
C ILE A 250 -0.71 2.21 -6.32
N ALA A 251 -1.54 2.96 -5.60
CA ALA A 251 -1.38 3.20 -4.16
C ALA A 251 -2.72 3.13 -3.42
N GLY A 252 -2.67 3.09 -2.08
CA GLY A 252 -3.79 3.15 -1.14
C GLY A 252 -3.91 4.47 -0.40
N HIS A 253 -3.97 4.40 0.96
CA HIS A 253 -3.84 5.47 1.93
C HIS A 253 -4.97 6.50 1.98
N VAL A 254 -5.46 6.96 0.85
CA VAL A 254 -6.47 8.05 0.78
C VAL A 254 -7.92 7.54 0.83
N HIS A 255 -8.12 6.26 0.97
CA HIS A 255 -9.42 5.57 1.10
C HIS A 255 -10.43 5.91 -0.01
N SER A 256 -9.96 6.38 -1.14
CA SER A 256 -10.83 6.79 -2.25
C SER A 256 -10.22 6.45 -3.60
N TYR A 257 -11.08 6.11 -4.54
CA TYR A 257 -10.67 5.94 -5.93
C TYR A 257 -10.21 7.28 -6.52
N GLY A 258 -9.06 7.24 -7.16
CA GLY A 258 -8.50 8.39 -7.86
C GLY A 258 -7.71 7.98 -9.08
N VAL A 259 -7.62 8.90 -10.03
CA VAL A 259 -6.74 8.79 -11.19
C VAL A 259 -6.12 10.17 -11.43
N ASP A 260 -4.82 10.22 -11.40
CA ASP A 260 -4.06 11.41 -11.77
C ASP A 260 -3.14 11.07 -12.93
N ILE A 261 -2.90 12.03 -13.81
CA ILE A 261 -1.93 11.88 -14.90
C ILE A 261 -0.76 12.80 -14.61
N ILE A 262 0.39 12.22 -14.33
CA ILE A 262 1.63 12.98 -14.10
C ILE A 262 2.60 12.63 -15.23
N ASN A 263 3.08 13.62 -15.94
CA ASN A 263 3.99 13.44 -17.08
C ASN A 263 3.51 12.41 -18.12
N GLY A 264 2.18 12.33 -18.32
CA GLY A 264 1.57 11.38 -19.25
C GLY A 264 1.42 9.94 -18.73
N ARG A 265 1.76 9.68 -17.47
CA ARG A 265 1.62 8.36 -16.82
C ARG A 265 0.45 8.36 -15.85
N PRO A 266 -0.35 7.28 -15.80
CA PRO A 266 -1.45 7.18 -14.86
C PRO A 266 -0.97 6.78 -13.46
N HIS A 267 -1.50 7.46 -12.46
CA HIS A 267 -1.31 7.19 -11.04
C HIS A 267 -2.68 6.95 -10.41
N TYR A 268 -2.87 5.78 -9.85
CA TYR A 268 -4.16 5.34 -9.33
C TYR A 268 -4.12 5.23 -7.80
N THR A 269 -5.22 5.63 -7.16
CA THR A 269 -5.47 5.30 -5.76
C THR A 269 -6.63 4.33 -5.65
N VAL A 270 -6.47 3.28 -4.85
CA VAL A 270 -7.52 2.28 -4.57
C VAL A 270 -8.39 2.79 -3.42
N GLY A 271 -9.69 2.54 -3.48
CA GLY A 271 -10.59 2.81 -2.34
C GLY A 271 -10.36 1.80 -1.20
N ALA A 272 -10.81 2.14 0.01
CA ALA A 272 -10.59 1.31 1.18
C ALA A 272 -11.24 -0.07 1.06
N ASN A 273 -10.44 -1.14 1.18
CA ASN A 273 -10.93 -2.51 1.17
C ASN A 273 -11.78 -2.83 2.41
N ALA A 274 -11.63 -2.11 3.53
CA ALA A 274 -12.57 -2.16 4.64
C ALA A 274 -14.03 -2.02 4.16
N GLN A 275 -14.27 -1.26 3.09
CA GLN A 275 -15.57 -1.06 2.45
C GLN A 275 -15.80 -1.95 1.22
N GLY A 276 -14.96 -2.94 0.99
CA GLY A 276 -15.04 -3.85 -0.15
C GLY A 276 -14.47 -3.29 -1.46
N ALA A 277 -13.67 -2.22 -1.41
CA ALA A 277 -13.07 -1.62 -2.61
C ALA A 277 -11.83 -2.42 -3.09
N TYR A 278 -11.61 -2.44 -4.40
CA TYR A 278 -10.49 -3.11 -5.08
C TYR A 278 -10.30 -2.56 -6.48
N TYR A 279 -9.14 -2.82 -7.10
CA TYR A 279 -8.96 -2.70 -8.55
C TYR A 279 -8.70 -4.05 -9.21
N ILE A 280 -9.28 -4.24 -10.40
CA ILE A 280 -8.81 -5.23 -11.38
C ILE A 280 -8.21 -4.48 -12.55
N VAL A 281 -6.94 -4.73 -12.81
CA VAL A 281 -6.19 -4.14 -13.92
C VAL A 281 -5.85 -5.23 -14.92
N ASN A 282 -6.34 -5.08 -16.16
CA ASN A 282 -5.91 -5.93 -17.25
C ASN A 282 -4.82 -5.19 -18.03
N ILE A 283 -3.63 -5.75 -18.09
CA ILE A 283 -2.52 -5.27 -18.91
C ILE A 283 -2.56 -6.09 -20.19
N MET A 284 -2.68 -5.43 -21.31
CA MET A 284 -3.03 -6.06 -22.59
C MET A 284 -2.02 -5.70 -23.68
N PRO A 285 -1.77 -6.59 -24.63
CA PRO A 285 -1.08 -6.23 -25.86
C PRO A 285 -1.76 -5.05 -26.54
N LEU A 286 -0.92 -4.20 -27.17
CA LEU A 286 -1.40 -3.02 -27.93
C LEU A 286 -1.94 -3.45 -29.28
#